data_00c388948287297c647911d68d815db4
#
_entry.id   00c388948287297c647911d68d815db4
#
_cell.length_a   1.000
_cell.length_b   1.000
_cell.length_c   1.000
_cell.angle_alpha   90.00
_cell.angle_beta   90.00
_cell.angle_gamma   90.00
#
_symmetry.space_group_name_H-M   'P 1'
#
loop_
_entity.id
_entity.type
_entity.pdbx_description
1 polymer ?
#
loop_
_entity_poly.entity_id
_entity_poly.type
_entity_poly.pdbx_seq_one_letter_code
_entity_poly.pdbx_strand_id
1 'polypeptide(L)'
;MKKILLVCSAGMSTSLLVNKMRDAAKECGEEVEINALAIAECSSVINDVDIVLLGPQVRFLKPQVEKLTNGSIPVEVIDMRQYGIMDGKGILESTLAKIK
;
A
#
# COMPACT_ATOMS: atom_id res chain seq x y z
N MET A 1 11.30 -11.24 2.08
CA MET A 1 9.92 -10.80 2.36
C MET A 1 9.66 -9.46 1.68
N LYS A 2 8.60 -9.37 0.91
CA LYS A 2 8.22 -8.11 0.27
C LYS A 2 7.52 -7.22 1.28
N LYS A 3 7.78 -5.92 1.22
CA LYS A 3 7.20 -4.94 2.13
C LYS A 3 6.32 -3.96 1.36
N ILE A 4 5.07 -3.84 1.80
CA ILE A 4 4.06 -2.98 1.19
C ILE A 4 3.63 -1.93 2.20
N LEU A 5 3.71 -0.66 1.83
CA LEU A 5 3.27 0.44 2.68
C LEU A 5 2.04 1.08 2.07
N LEU A 6 0.96 1.18 2.86
CA LEU A 6 -0.22 1.93 2.48
C LEU A 6 -0.18 3.30 3.15
N VAL A 7 -0.39 4.35 2.36
CA VAL A 7 -0.42 5.72 2.87
C VAL A 7 -1.84 6.24 2.80
N CYS A 8 -2.32 6.81 3.90
CA CYS A 8 -3.67 7.35 3.98
C CYS A 8 -3.69 8.62 4.83
N SER A 9 -4.80 9.35 4.77
CA SER A 9 -4.94 10.57 5.56
C SER A 9 -5.41 10.30 6.98
N ALA A 10 -6.18 9.25 7.21
CA ALA A 10 -6.83 9.00 8.50
C ALA A 10 -6.86 7.55 8.95
N GLY A 11 -6.17 6.67 8.41
CA GLY A 11 -5.84 5.34 8.92
C GLY A 11 -6.93 4.30 9.21
N MET A 12 -8.18 4.68 9.49
CA MET A 12 -9.14 3.70 10.01
C MET A 12 -9.62 2.68 8.97
N SER A 13 -10.09 3.16 7.81
CA SER A 13 -10.53 2.25 6.75
C SER A 13 -9.36 1.49 6.15
N THR A 14 -8.19 2.11 6.16
CA THR A 14 -6.98 1.48 5.65
C THR A 14 -6.53 0.33 6.54
N SER A 15 -6.73 0.42 7.85
CA SER A 15 -6.40 -0.67 8.77
C SER A 15 -7.20 -1.93 8.46
N LEU A 16 -8.48 -1.79 8.14
CA LEU A 16 -9.30 -2.93 7.76
C LEU A 16 -8.80 -3.55 6.46
N LEU A 17 -8.46 -2.72 5.49
CA LEU A 17 -7.93 -3.19 4.21
C LEU A 17 -6.61 -3.93 4.41
N VAL A 18 -5.73 -3.41 5.25
CA VAL A 18 -4.46 -4.08 5.58
C VAL A 18 -4.72 -5.48 6.13
N ASN A 19 -5.68 -5.63 7.03
CA ASN A 19 -6.00 -6.93 7.58
C ASN A 19 -6.50 -7.89 6.52
N LYS A 20 -7.34 -7.41 5.59
CA LYS A 20 -7.83 -8.23 4.49
C LYS A 20 -6.70 -8.65 3.54
N MET A 21 -5.77 -7.76 3.29
CA MET A 21 -4.60 -8.08 2.46
C MET A 21 -3.69 -9.08 3.15
N ARG A 22 -3.49 -8.95 4.46
CA ARG A 22 -2.71 -9.91 5.22
C ARG A 22 -3.35 -11.30 5.21
N ASP A 23 -4.66 -11.36 5.35
CA ASP A 23 -5.39 -12.63 5.30
C ASP A 23 -5.26 -13.27 3.92
N ALA A 24 -5.38 -12.46 2.86
CA ALA A 24 -5.21 -12.94 1.50
C ALA A 24 -3.80 -13.49 1.27
N ALA A 25 -2.79 -12.82 1.82
CA ALA A 25 -1.40 -13.27 1.70
C ALA A 25 -1.21 -14.64 2.36
N LYS A 26 -1.80 -14.85 3.52
CA LYS A 26 -1.74 -16.14 4.19
C LYS A 26 -2.40 -17.23 3.37
N GLU A 27 -3.55 -16.95 2.78
CA GLU A 27 -4.26 -17.93 1.96
C GLU A 27 -3.46 -18.31 0.72
N CYS A 28 -2.72 -17.34 0.16
CA CYS A 28 -1.93 -17.58 -1.06
C CYS A 28 -0.52 -18.08 -0.77
N GLY A 29 -0.13 -18.18 0.50
CA GLY A 29 1.22 -18.60 0.86
C GLY A 29 2.28 -17.58 0.56
N GLU A 30 1.92 -16.29 0.44
CA GLU A 30 2.85 -15.20 0.18
C GLU A 30 3.41 -14.63 1.47
N GLU A 31 4.73 -14.44 1.51
CA GLU A 31 5.37 -13.81 2.65
C GLU A 31 5.52 -12.30 2.36
N VAL A 32 4.63 -11.51 2.93
CA VAL A 32 4.64 -10.06 2.76
C VAL A 32 4.44 -9.37 4.10
N GLU A 33 5.01 -8.19 4.24
CA GLU A 33 4.77 -7.33 5.38
C GLU A 33 3.95 -6.15 4.86
N ILE A 34 2.79 -5.91 5.44
CA ILE A 34 1.86 -4.88 5.00
C ILE A 34 1.56 -3.97 6.18
N ASN A 35 1.83 -2.68 6.03
CA ASN A 35 1.59 -1.69 7.07
C ASN A 35 0.92 -0.47 6.48
N ALA A 36 0.22 0.28 7.31
CA ALA A 36 -0.43 1.53 6.93
C ALA A 36 0.04 2.66 7.83
N LEU A 37 0.39 3.79 7.23
CA LEU A 37 0.82 4.99 7.97
C LEU A 37 0.20 6.23 7.34
N ALA A 38 0.04 7.28 8.16
CA ALA A 38 -0.29 8.59 7.62
C ALA A 38 0.92 9.17 6.90
N ILE A 39 0.68 10.07 5.93
CA ILE A 39 1.76 10.65 5.13
C ILE A 39 2.85 11.29 6.01
N ALA A 40 2.46 11.91 7.12
CA ALA A 40 3.41 12.57 8.00
C ALA A 40 4.39 11.60 8.67
N GLU A 41 4.03 10.33 8.75
CA GLU A 41 4.83 9.31 9.44
C GLU A 41 5.63 8.44 8.50
N CYS A 42 5.34 8.47 7.20
CA CYS A 42 5.92 7.49 6.29
C CYS A 42 7.37 7.81 5.89
N SER A 43 7.83 9.04 6.07
CA SER A 43 9.19 9.42 5.66
C SER A 43 10.28 8.60 6.35
N SER A 44 10.02 8.13 7.57
CA SER A 44 11.00 7.35 8.32
C SER A 44 11.17 5.92 7.82
N VAL A 45 10.18 5.38 7.11
CA VAL A 45 10.20 3.99 6.65
C VAL A 45 10.06 3.84 5.14
N ILE A 46 9.86 4.95 4.42
CA ILE A 46 9.49 4.89 3.01
C ILE A 46 10.57 4.25 2.13
N ASN A 47 11.81 4.32 2.53
CA ASN A 47 12.92 3.71 1.77
C ASN A 47 13.15 2.25 2.13
N ASP A 48 12.44 1.73 3.11
CA ASP A 48 12.57 0.34 3.55
C ASP A 48 11.50 -0.58 2.96
N VAL A 49 10.66 -0.06 2.07
CA VAL A 49 9.56 -0.83 1.50
C VAL A 49 9.80 -1.06 0.00
N ASP A 50 9.11 -2.06 -0.55
CA ASP A 50 9.22 -2.41 -1.97
C ASP A 50 8.23 -1.66 -2.84
N ILE A 51 7.11 -1.22 -2.28
CA ILE A 51 6.10 -0.44 -2.99
C ILE A 51 5.28 0.38 -2.00
N VAL A 52 4.83 1.54 -2.46
CA VAL A 52 3.91 2.39 -1.69
C VAL A 52 2.57 2.44 -2.42
N LEU A 53 1.49 2.18 -1.68
CA LEU A 53 0.14 2.27 -2.20
C LEU A 53 -0.58 3.44 -1.54
N LEU A 54 -1.27 4.24 -2.36
CA LEU A 54 -2.06 5.37 -1.87
C LEU A 54 -3.54 5.01 -1.95
N GLY A 55 -4.30 5.31 -0.90
CA GLY A 55 -5.74 5.22 -0.98
C GLY A 55 -6.27 6.19 -2.03
N PRO A 56 -7.39 5.87 -2.69
CA PRO A 56 -7.92 6.75 -3.77
C PRO A 56 -8.22 8.16 -3.28
N GLN A 57 -8.62 8.32 -2.02
CA GLN A 57 -8.93 9.63 -1.45
C GLN A 57 -7.70 10.51 -1.24
N VAL A 58 -6.51 9.93 -1.28
CA VAL A 58 -5.25 10.69 -1.15
C VAL A 58 -4.38 10.58 -2.40
N ARG A 59 -4.97 10.27 -3.53
CA ARG A 59 -4.23 10.14 -4.80
C ARG A 59 -3.44 11.39 -5.17
N PHE A 60 -3.88 12.56 -4.70
CA PHE A 60 -3.19 13.82 -4.94
C PHE A 60 -1.82 13.89 -4.25
N LEU A 61 -1.55 12.99 -3.32
CA LEU A 61 -0.26 12.91 -2.63
C LEU A 61 0.81 12.17 -3.42
N LYS A 62 0.43 11.56 -4.55
CA LYS A 62 1.39 10.77 -5.33
C LYS A 62 2.67 11.52 -5.66
N PRO A 63 2.63 12.77 -6.20
CA PRO A 63 3.87 13.49 -6.47
C PRO A 63 4.72 13.72 -5.22
N GLN A 64 4.10 14.00 -4.09
CA GLN A 64 4.79 14.22 -2.84
C GLN A 64 5.50 12.95 -2.37
N VAL A 65 4.82 11.82 -2.45
CA VAL A 65 5.40 10.54 -2.04
C VAL A 65 6.52 10.12 -3.01
N GLU A 66 6.34 10.37 -4.29
CA GLU A 66 7.38 10.08 -5.28
C GLU A 66 8.66 10.87 -4.99
N LYS A 67 8.51 12.11 -4.53
CA LYS A 67 9.67 12.90 -4.11
C LYS A 67 10.38 12.30 -2.90
N LEU A 68 9.61 11.77 -1.95
CA LEU A 68 10.19 11.14 -0.77
C LEU A 68 10.99 9.89 -1.12
N THR A 69 10.60 9.17 -2.16
CA THR A 69 11.29 7.95 -2.60
C THR A 69 12.42 8.25 -3.58
N ASN A 70 12.53 9.47 -4.09
CA ASN A 70 13.46 9.84 -5.15
C ASN A 70 13.31 8.94 -6.39
N GLY A 71 12.12 8.42 -6.63
CA GLY A 71 11.85 7.56 -7.77
C GLY A 71 12.40 6.14 -7.65
N SER A 72 12.96 5.78 -6.50
CA SER A 72 13.57 4.46 -6.33
C SER A 72 12.56 3.37 -5.97
N ILE A 73 11.35 3.75 -5.55
CA ILE A 73 10.33 2.82 -5.11
C ILE A 73 9.04 3.13 -5.87
N PRO A 74 8.36 2.12 -6.44
CA PRO A 74 7.08 2.37 -7.13
C PRO A 74 6.03 2.96 -6.18
N VAL A 75 5.29 3.94 -6.66
CA VAL A 75 4.18 4.55 -5.93
C VAL A 75 2.93 4.40 -6.79
N GLU A 76 1.94 3.67 -6.28
CA GLU A 76 0.72 3.39 -7.02
C GLU A 76 -0.51 3.82 -6.25
N VAL A 77 -1.57 4.19 -6.96
CA VAL A 77 -2.86 4.52 -6.35
C VAL A 77 -3.74 3.29 -6.43
N ILE A 78 -4.35 2.90 -5.30
CA ILE A 78 -5.26 1.76 -5.26
C ILE A 78 -6.51 2.09 -6.09
N ASP A 79 -6.98 1.13 -6.87
CA ASP A 79 -8.20 1.28 -7.65
C ASP A 79 -9.39 1.61 -6.73
N MET A 80 -10.14 2.63 -7.09
CA MET A 80 -11.25 3.12 -6.27
C MET A 80 -12.30 2.03 -6.00
N ARG A 81 -12.59 1.21 -7.00
CA ARG A 81 -13.57 0.13 -6.86
C ARG A 81 -13.07 -0.94 -5.91
N GLN A 82 -11.84 -1.37 -6.06
CA GLN A 82 -11.24 -2.37 -5.18
C GLN A 82 -11.16 -1.86 -3.75
N TYR A 83 -10.80 -0.60 -3.59
CA TYR A 83 -10.75 0.01 -2.26
C TYR A 83 -12.14 0.07 -1.63
N GLY A 84 -13.14 0.47 -2.41
CA GLY A 84 -14.50 0.63 -1.91
C GLY A 84 -15.12 -0.67 -1.42
N ILE A 85 -14.82 -1.80 -2.06
CA ILE A 85 -15.33 -3.10 -1.64
C ILE A 85 -14.35 -3.86 -0.74
N MET A 86 -13.25 -3.23 -0.36
CA MET A 86 -12.21 -3.86 0.47
C MET A 86 -11.68 -5.16 -0.13
N ASP A 87 -11.38 -5.13 -1.44
CA ASP A 87 -10.87 -6.30 -2.17
C ASP A 87 -9.39 -6.53 -1.89
N GLY A 88 -9.09 -6.96 -0.67
CA GLY A 88 -7.71 -7.17 -0.24
C GLY A 88 -6.95 -8.14 -1.13
N LYS A 89 -7.60 -9.21 -1.56
CA LYS A 89 -6.95 -10.20 -2.43
C LYS A 89 -6.61 -9.62 -3.79
N GLY A 90 -7.56 -8.93 -4.43
CA GLY A 90 -7.32 -8.32 -5.74
C GLY A 90 -6.24 -7.25 -5.69
N ILE A 91 -6.26 -6.41 -4.65
CA ILE A 91 -5.25 -5.38 -4.47
C ILE A 91 -3.88 -6.02 -4.25
N LEU A 92 -3.81 -7.06 -3.42
CA LEU A 92 -2.55 -7.75 -3.15
C LEU A 92 -1.99 -8.39 -4.42
N GLU A 93 -2.82 -9.06 -5.21
CA GLU A 93 -2.39 -9.69 -6.45
C GLU A 93 -1.83 -8.67 -7.44
N SER A 94 -2.54 -7.55 -7.62
CA SER A 94 -2.08 -6.46 -8.48
C SER A 94 -0.76 -5.88 -8.01
N THR A 95 -0.61 -5.72 -6.69
CA THR A 95 0.59 -5.16 -6.09
C THR A 95 1.78 -6.09 -6.28
N LEU A 96 1.61 -7.37 -6.00
CA LEU A 96 2.69 -8.35 -6.15
C LEU A 96 3.13 -8.48 -7.60
N ALA A 97 2.22 -8.34 -8.54
CA ALA A 97 2.57 -8.37 -9.97
C ALA A 97 3.51 -7.22 -10.35
N LYS A 98 3.45 -6.11 -9.63
CA LYS A 98 4.28 -4.93 -9.93
C LYS A 98 5.67 -5.00 -9.31
N ILE A 99 5.85 -5.81 -8.28
CA ILE A 99 7.13 -5.88 -7.54
C ILE A 99 7.81 -7.25 -7.65
N LYS A 100 7.27 -8.13 -8.41
CA LYS A 100 7.89 -9.43 -8.66
C LYS A 100 8.95 -9.37 -9.73
#